data_c41462d032eecb9021678aa67d3f3187
#
_entry.id   c41462d032eecb9021678aa67d3f3187
#
_cell.length_a   1.000
_cell.length_b   1.000
_cell.length_c   1.000
_cell.angle_alpha   90.00
_cell.angle_beta   90.00
_cell.angle_gamma   90.00
#
_symmetry.space_group_name_H-M   'P 1'
#
loop_
_entity.id
_entity.type
_entity.pdbx_description
1 polymer ?
#
loop_
_entity_poly.entity_id
_entity_poly.type
_entity_poly.pdbx_seq_one_letter_code
_entity_poly.pdbx_strand_id
1 'polypeptide(L)'
;MKTLSQAQSKTSSQQSSFTGNSSANVIIGNQKLTINDVVRVARNGTAVSLTNNPDILQRIQASCDYINNAVEKGEPIYGVTSGFGGMANVVISREQASELQTNLVWHLKTGAGNKLPLADVRAAMLLRANSHMRGASGIRLELIKRMEIFLNAGVTPYVYEFGSIGASGDLVPLSYITGSLIGLDPSFKVDFNGKEMDAPTALRQLNLPPLTLQPKEGLAMMNGTSVMTGIAANCVRDTQILTAIAMGVHALDLQALNGTNQSFHPFIHNSKPHPGQLWAADQMLSLLAGSQLVRDELDGKHDYRDGELIQDRYSLRCLPQYLGPIVDGIEQIAKQIEIEINSVTDNPLIDVDNQASYHGGNFHGQYVGMGMDHLRYYIGLLAKHLDVTIALLASPEFSMGLPPSLVGNSERKVNMGLKGLQICGNSIMPLLTFYGNSIADRFPTHAEQFNQNINSQGYTSATLARRSVEIFQNYVAIALMFGVQAVDLRTYKKTGHYDARAQLSPATERLYSAVRHVVGKKPSSDRPYIWNDNEQGLDEHIARISADIAAGGVIVQAVQDILPPLH
;
A
#
# COMPACT_ATOMS: atom_id res chain seq x y z
N MET A 1 0.17 -41.13 -26.86
CA MET A 1 1.14 -41.76 -25.96
C MET A 1 2.51 -41.19 -26.25
N LYS A 2 3.01 -40.33 -25.39
CA LYS A 2 4.37 -40.13 -24.91
C LYS A 2 4.42 -38.83 -24.12
N THR A 3 4.72 -39.00 -22.90
CA THR A 3 5.06 -38.15 -21.77
C THR A 3 5.81 -36.86 -22.10
N LEU A 4 5.25 -35.73 -21.63
CA LEU A 4 5.97 -34.48 -21.44
C LEU A 4 6.43 -34.41 -19.97
N SER A 5 7.74 -34.41 -19.78
CA SER A 5 8.43 -34.34 -18.52
C SER A 5 8.48 -32.89 -18.00
N GLN A 6 8.29 -32.77 -16.71
CA GLN A 6 8.41 -31.57 -15.90
C GLN A 6 9.80 -30.92 -16.03
N ALA A 7 9.80 -29.63 -16.37
CA ALA A 7 10.92 -28.74 -16.11
C ALA A 7 10.60 -27.90 -14.86
N GLN A 8 11.12 -28.33 -13.73
CA GLN A 8 11.14 -27.52 -12.49
C GLN A 8 12.26 -26.49 -12.62
N SER A 9 11.90 -25.21 -12.72
CA SER A 9 12.84 -24.12 -12.55
C SER A 9 13.12 -23.91 -11.05
N LYS A 10 14.35 -24.18 -10.64
CA LYS A 10 14.90 -23.81 -9.35
C LYS A 10 15.14 -22.30 -9.34
N THR A 11 14.27 -21.53 -8.74
CA THR A 11 14.57 -20.17 -8.29
C THR A 11 15.29 -20.26 -6.95
N SER A 12 16.59 -20.00 -6.96
CA SER A 12 17.39 -19.83 -5.75
C SER A 12 16.97 -18.53 -5.05
N SER A 13 16.38 -18.66 -3.86
CA SER A 13 16.15 -17.54 -2.96
C SER A 13 17.50 -17.02 -2.43
N GLN A 14 18.02 -15.96 -3.02
CA GLN A 14 19.06 -15.16 -2.37
C GLN A 14 18.41 -14.35 -1.25
N GLN A 15 18.73 -14.70 -0.01
CA GLN A 15 18.53 -13.85 1.15
C GLN A 15 19.37 -12.60 0.99
N SER A 16 18.75 -11.47 0.65
CA SER A 16 19.39 -10.16 0.78
C SER A 16 19.41 -9.78 2.26
N SER A 17 20.56 -9.86 2.89
CA SER A 17 20.82 -9.27 4.18
C SER A 17 20.79 -7.74 4.05
N PHE A 18 19.69 -7.13 4.45
CA PHE A 18 19.61 -5.68 4.62
C PHE A 18 20.38 -5.27 5.88
N THR A 19 21.60 -4.81 5.71
CA THR A 19 22.32 -4.01 6.72
C THR A 19 21.89 -2.55 6.55
N GLY A 20 20.72 -2.23 7.08
CA GLY A 20 20.26 -0.86 7.27
C GLY A 20 20.17 -0.56 8.77
N ASN A 21 20.66 0.59 9.20
CA ASN A 21 20.67 1.15 10.55
C ASN A 21 19.71 0.50 11.53
N SER A 22 20.21 0.12 12.70
CA SER A 22 19.42 -0.43 13.81
C SER A 22 18.31 0.53 14.20
N SER A 23 17.15 0.42 13.54
CA SER A 23 15.99 1.18 13.90
C SER A 23 15.45 0.63 15.23
N ALA A 24 15.24 1.51 16.20
CA ALA A 24 14.64 1.17 17.49
C ALA A 24 13.36 0.36 17.31
N ASN A 25 13.12 -0.61 18.22
CA ASN A 25 11.88 -1.39 18.27
C ASN A 25 10.65 -0.48 18.24
N VAL A 26 9.59 -0.94 17.62
CA VAL A 26 8.28 -0.29 17.71
C VAL A 26 7.63 -0.69 19.03
N ILE A 27 7.41 0.27 19.92
CA ILE A 27 6.79 0.05 21.22
C ILE A 27 5.31 0.39 21.13
N ILE A 28 4.43 -0.59 21.34
CA ILE A 28 2.98 -0.41 21.32
C ILE A 28 2.41 -0.22 22.74
N GLY A 29 1.33 0.56 22.81
CA GLY A 29 0.63 0.89 24.05
C GLY A 29 1.04 2.22 24.68
N ASN A 30 2.23 2.74 24.42
CA ASN A 30 2.73 3.97 25.06
C ASN A 30 2.72 5.20 24.15
N GLN A 31 2.87 5.01 22.86
CA GLN A 31 2.92 6.09 21.87
C GLN A 31 1.91 5.83 20.73
N LYS A 32 1.59 6.89 19.99
CA LYS A 32 0.84 6.76 18.75
C LYS A 32 1.73 6.17 17.67
N LEU A 33 1.23 5.17 16.97
CA LEU A 33 1.88 4.61 15.79
C LEU A 33 1.57 5.47 14.56
N THR A 34 2.57 5.59 13.68
CA THR A 34 2.43 6.18 12.35
C THR A 34 2.27 5.10 11.28
N ILE A 35 1.86 5.49 10.07
CA ILE A 35 1.89 4.59 8.89
C ILE A 35 3.29 4.02 8.69
N ASN A 36 4.35 4.83 8.88
CA ASN A 36 5.72 4.37 8.74
C ASN A 36 6.09 3.28 9.76
N ASP A 37 5.63 3.38 11.01
CA ASP A 37 5.85 2.33 12.01
C ASP A 37 5.18 1.02 11.61
N VAL A 38 3.96 1.10 11.08
CA VAL A 38 3.23 -0.08 10.57
C VAL A 38 4.02 -0.75 9.44
N VAL A 39 4.48 0.02 8.47
CA VAL A 39 5.26 -0.48 7.33
C VAL A 39 6.59 -1.10 7.77
N ARG A 40 7.30 -0.48 8.72
CA ARG A 40 8.56 -1.01 9.28
C ARG A 40 8.38 -2.39 9.90
N VAL A 41 7.32 -2.59 10.69
CA VAL A 41 7.03 -3.90 11.31
C VAL A 41 6.54 -4.90 10.26
N ALA A 42 5.64 -4.46 9.38
CA ALA A 42 4.98 -5.33 8.42
C ALA A 42 5.94 -5.88 7.34
N ARG A 43 6.82 -5.04 6.82
CA ARG A 43 7.68 -5.34 5.66
C ARG A 43 9.14 -5.53 6.02
N ASN A 44 9.68 -4.71 6.93
CA ASN A 44 11.11 -4.67 7.20
C ASN A 44 11.50 -5.55 8.40
N GLY A 45 10.52 -6.24 9.03
CA GLY A 45 10.78 -7.12 10.16
C GLY A 45 11.25 -6.38 11.42
N THR A 46 10.99 -5.07 11.53
CA THR A 46 11.32 -4.31 12.76
C THR A 46 10.61 -4.95 13.95
N ALA A 47 11.36 -5.21 15.01
CA ALA A 47 10.84 -5.87 16.18
C ALA A 47 9.80 -5.00 16.92
N VAL A 48 8.81 -5.67 17.50
CA VAL A 48 7.75 -5.06 18.30
C VAL A 48 7.99 -5.36 19.76
N SER A 49 7.70 -4.41 20.62
CA SER A 49 7.68 -4.62 22.08
C SER A 49 6.41 -4.02 22.68
N LEU A 50 5.79 -4.74 23.60
CA LEU A 50 4.73 -4.18 24.42
C LEU A 50 5.33 -3.23 25.46
N THR A 51 4.63 -2.14 25.77
CA THR A 51 5.03 -1.26 26.87
C THR A 51 5.01 -2.03 28.19
N ASN A 52 5.95 -1.71 29.07
CA ASN A 52 5.96 -2.17 30.47
C ASN A 52 5.37 -1.13 31.45
N ASN A 53 4.66 -0.10 30.94
CA ASN A 53 4.00 0.90 31.76
C ASN A 53 2.97 0.23 32.67
N PRO A 54 3.12 0.31 34.02
CA PRO A 54 2.25 -0.39 34.96
C PRO A 54 0.80 0.08 34.87
N ASP A 55 0.55 1.35 34.58
CA ASP A 55 -0.82 1.88 34.51
C ASP A 55 -1.60 1.27 33.33
N ILE A 56 -0.92 1.08 32.18
CA ILE A 56 -1.51 0.44 31.01
C ILE A 56 -1.79 -1.04 31.28
N LEU A 57 -0.81 -1.75 31.87
CA LEU A 57 -0.97 -3.17 32.20
C LEU A 57 -2.07 -3.39 33.25
N GLN A 58 -2.16 -2.51 34.25
CA GLN A 58 -3.23 -2.53 35.25
C GLN A 58 -4.60 -2.28 34.62
N ARG A 59 -4.70 -1.34 33.66
CA ARG A 59 -5.94 -1.05 32.95
C ARG A 59 -6.41 -2.24 32.12
N ILE A 60 -5.50 -2.96 31.44
CA ILE A 60 -5.81 -4.19 30.72
C ILE A 60 -6.37 -5.23 31.69
N GLN A 61 -5.70 -5.47 32.83
CA GLN A 61 -6.15 -6.43 33.82
C GLN A 61 -7.53 -6.03 34.39
N ALA A 62 -7.71 -4.78 34.75
CA ALA A 62 -8.97 -4.28 35.30
C ALA A 62 -10.16 -4.44 34.32
N SER A 63 -9.91 -4.32 33.01
CA SER A 63 -10.94 -4.57 31.99
C SER A 63 -11.34 -6.06 31.91
N CYS A 64 -10.37 -6.98 32.11
CA CYS A 64 -10.64 -8.42 32.21
C CYS A 64 -11.44 -8.74 33.49
N ASP A 65 -11.04 -8.16 34.60
CA ASP A 65 -11.70 -8.39 35.90
C ASP A 65 -13.15 -7.90 35.87
N TYR A 66 -13.40 -6.78 35.19
CA TYR A 66 -14.77 -6.30 34.96
C TYR A 66 -15.63 -7.35 34.25
N ILE A 67 -15.13 -7.91 33.14
CA ILE A 67 -15.86 -8.95 32.37
C ILE A 67 -16.11 -10.18 33.25
N ASN A 68 -15.11 -10.66 33.96
CA ASN A 68 -15.25 -11.83 34.84
C ASN A 68 -16.31 -11.62 35.93
N ASN A 69 -16.27 -10.44 36.58
CA ASN A 69 -17.23 -10.06 37.59
C ASN A 69 -18.67 -9.97 37.05
N ALA A 70 -18.82 -9.39 35.81
CA ALA A 70 -20.11 -9.28 35.17
C ALA A 70 -20.70 -10.65 34.79
N VAL A 71 -19.85 -11.59 34.30
CA VAL A 71 -20.25 -12.98 34.03
C VAL A 71 -20.67 -13.69 35.31
N GLU A 72 -19.93 -13.50 36.42
CA GLU A 72 -20.26 -14.08 37.71
C GLU A 72 -21.60 -13.59 38.26
N LYS A 73 -21.91 -12.34 38.08
CA LYS A 73 -23.18 -11.73 38.49
C LYS A 73 -24.34 -11.96 37.53
N GLY A 74 -24.08 -12.54 36.34
CA GLY A 74 -25.07 -12.71 35.30
C GLY A 74 -25.54 -11.40 34.65
N GLU A 75 -24.69 -10.36 34.65
CA GLU A 75 -25.01 -9.08 34.02
C GLU A 75 -25.08 -9.22 32.49
N PRO A 76 -26.05 -8.57 31.81
CA PRO A 76 -26.21 -8.69 30.37
C PRO A 76 -25.11 -7.92 29.62
N ILE A 77 -24.21 -8.63 28.95
CA ILE A 77 -23.20 -8.07 28.07
C ILE A 77 -23.27 -8.76 26.71
N TYR A 78 -23.40 -7.96 25.65
CA TYR A 78 -23.47 -8.47 24.26
C TYR A 78 -22.26 -9.35 23.92
N GLY A 79 -22.55 -10.54 23.39
CA GLY A 79 -21.53 -11.50 22.94
C GLY A 79 -20.69 -12.10 24.06
N VAL A 80 -21.10 -11.92 25.32
CA VAL A 80 -20.51 -12.53 26.52
C VAL A 80 -21.55 -13.36 27.25
N THR A 81 -22.61 -12.76 27.72
CA THR A 81 -23.78 -13.37 28.35
C THR A 81 -24.99 -13.40 27.42
N SER A 82 -24.83 -12.95 26.17
CA SER A 82 -25.80 -13.08 25.10
C SER A 82 -25.16 -13.64 23.83
N GLY A 83 -26.00 -14.15 22.90
CA GLY A 83 -25.54 -14.53 21.57
C GLY A 83 -25.09 -13.34 20.73
N PHE A 84 -24.59 -13.62 19.51
CA PHE A 84 -24.11 -12.62 18.56
C PHE A 84 -25.17 -12.23 17.52
N GLY A 85 -25.02 -11.05 16.94
CA GLY A 85 -25.80 -10.57 15.80
C GLY A 85 -27.31 -10.61 16.07
N GLY A 86 -28.08 -11.22 15.19
CA GLY A 86 -29.54 -11.41 15.34
C GLY A 86 -29.96 -12.27 16.52
N MET A 87 -29.00 -12.94 17.20
CA MET A 87 -29.23 -13.74 18.40
C MET A 87 -28.88 -12.99 19.69
N ALA A 88 -28.74 -11.68 19.65
CA ALA A 88 -28.38 -10.85 20.82
C ALA A 88 -29.37 -10.95 21.99
N ASN A 89 -30.58 -11.44 21.74
CA ASN A 89 -31.64 -11.70 22.75
C ASN A 89 -31.55 -13.10 23.38
N VAL A 90 -30.63 -13.98 22.92
CA VAL A 90 -30.44 -15.32 23.48
C VAL A 90 -29.50 -15.23 24.67
N VAL A 91 -29.96 -15.66 25.83
CA VAL A 91 -29.14 -15.69 27.05
C VAL A 91 -28.18 -16.88 26.99
N ILE A 92 -26.90 -16.61 27.23
CA ILE A 92 -25.82 -17.61 27.30
C ILE A 92 -25.46 -17.83 28.76
N SER A 93 -25.42 -19.11 29.19
CA SER A 93 -25.01 -19.46 30.56
C SER A 93 -23.52 -19.19 30.78
N ARG A 94 -23.13 -19.08 32.06
CA ARG A 94 -21.72 -18.90 32.46
C ARG A 94 -20.83 -20.02 31.92
N GLU A 95 -21.31 -21.24 31.96
CA GLU A 95 -20.59 -22.45 31.54
C GLU A 95 -20.35 -22.46 30.03
N GLN A 96 -21.25 -21.84 29.25
CA GLN A 96 -21.18 -21.75 27.79
C GLN A 96 -20.44 -20.52 27.29
N ALA A 97 -20.15 -19.56 28.15
CA ALA A 97 -19.58 -18.27 27.72
C ALA A 97 -18.20 -18.40 27.02
N SER A 98 -17.34 -19.33 27.47
CA SER A 98 -16.04 -19.60 26.81
C SER A 98 -16.20 -20.43 25.54
N GLU A 99 -17.12 -21.41 25.52
CA GLU A 99 -17.43 -22.20 24.33
C GLU A 99 -17.97 -21.31 23.19
N LEU A 100 -18.81 -20.34 23.53
CA LEU A 100 -19.34 -19.34 22.60
C LEU A 100 -18.19 -18.61 21.87
N GLN A 101 -17.11 -18.22 22.54
CA GLN A 101 -15.98 -17.52 21.94
C GLN A 101 -15.23 -18.41 20.94
N THR A 102 -15.06 -19.69 21.25
CA THR A 102 -14.42 -20.67 20.37
C THR A 102 -15.31 -20.97 19.16
N ASN A 103 -16.63 -21.12 19.36
CA ASN A 103 -17.58 -21.32 18.29
C ASN A 103 -17.64 -20.14 17.33
N LEU A 104 -17.43 -18.91 17.80
CA LEU A 104 -17.33 -17.73 16.97
C LEU A 104 -16.14 -17.83 15.99
N VAL A 105 -14.99 -18.32 16.43
CA VAL A 105 -13.82 -18.54 15.55
C VAL A 105 -14.15 -19.54 14.44
N TRP A 106 -14.81 -20.65 14.77
CA TRP A 106 -15.22 -21.67 13.79
C TRP A 106 -16.29 -21.16 12.82
N HIS A 107 -17.32 -20.49 13.33
CA HIS A 107 -18.39 -19.92 12.53
C HIS A 107 -17.86 -18.96 11.48
N LEU A 108 -16.83 -18.18 11.80
CA LEU A 108 -16.24 -17.18 10.93
C LEU A 108 -15.07 -17.71 10.05
N LYS A 109 -14.73 -18.99 10.13
CA LYS A 109 -13.72 -19.61 9.27
C LYS A 109 -14.26 -19.90 7.86
N THR A 110 -14.66 -18.87 7.15
CA THR A 110 -15.39 -18.93 5.86
C THR A 110 -14.74 -18.09 4.75
N GLY A 111 -13.48 -17.69 4.92
CA GLY A 111 -12.76 -16.88 3.94
C GLY A 111 -12.53 -17.61 2.62
N ALA A 112 -12.54 -16.86 1.52
CA ALA A 112 -12.37 -17.35 0.17
C ALA A 112 -11.45 -16.44 -0.67
N GLY A 113 -11.09 -16.87 -1.86
CA GLY A 113 -10.21 -16.16 -2.79
C GLY A 113 -8.73 -16.41 -2.51
N ASN A 114 -7.88 -15.48 -2.94
CA ASN A 114 -6.44 -15.58 -2.74
C ASN A 114 -6.03 -15.26 -1.30
N LYS A 115 -4.85 -15.72 -0.89
CA LYS A 115 -4.24 -15.30 0.37
C LYS A 115 -3.83 -13.82 0.27
N LEU A 116 -4.07 -13.06 1.33
CA LEU A 116 -3.54 -11.70 1.44
C LEU A 116 -2.00 -11.71 1.48
N PRO A 117 -1.34 -10.64 1.01
CA PRO A 117 0.09 -10.45 1.24
C PRO A 117 0.44 -10.55 2.74
N LEU A 118 1.52 -11.25 3.06
CA LEU A 118 1.93 -11.44 4.47
C LEU A 118 2.13 -10.11 5.20
N ALA A 119 2.65 -9.08 4.51
CA ALA A 119 2.83 -7.75 5.08
C ALA A 119 1.50 -7.11 5.53
N ASP A 120 0.41 -7.35 4.83
CA ASP A 120 -0.90 -6.82 5.22
C ASP A 120 -1.45 -7.53 6.47
N VAL A 121 -1.23 -8.84 6.58
CA VAL A 121 -1.62 -9.61 7.77
C VAL A 121 -0.76 -9.26 8.98
N ARG A 122 0.55 -9.05 8.79
CA ARG A 122 1.46 -8.57 9.85
C ARG A 122 1.05 -7.19 10.36
N ALA A 123 0.70 -6.27 9.45
CA ALA A 123 0.13 -4.98 9.82
C ALA A 123 -1.15 -5.16 10.66
N ALA A 124 -2.06 -6.04 10.24
CA ALA A 124 -3.30 -6.31 10.97
C ALA A 124 -3.04 -6.82 12.40
N MET A 125 -2.10 -7.75 12.59
CA MET A 125 -1.71 -8.23 13.92
C MET A 125 -1.16 -7.12 14.80
N LEU A 126 -0.28 -6.25 14.24
CA LEU A 126 0.25 -5.10 14.97
C LEU A 126 -0.87 -4.16 15.43
N LEU A 127 -1.80 -3.84 14.54
CA LEU A 127 -2.90 -2.92 14.83
C LEU A 127 -3.90 -3.53 15.82
N ARG A 128 -4.19 -4.83 15.73
CA ARG A 128 -5.04 -5.52 16.71
C ARG A 128 -4.40 -5.47 18.10
N ALA A 129 -3.10 -5.78 18.20
CA ALA A 129 -2.35 -5.66 19.44
C ALA A 129 -2.37 -4.23 19.99
N ASN A 130 -2.12 -3.21 19.16
CA ASN A 130 -2.14 -1.80 19.56
C ASN A 130 -3.52 -1.36 20.08
N SER A 131 -4.61 -1.78 19.44
CA SER A 131 -5.97 -1.52 19.89
C SER A 131 -6.22 -2.09 21.30
N HIS A 132 -5.81 -3.32 21.54
CA HIS A 132 -5.99 -3.99 22.84
C HIS A 132 -5.13 -3.40 23.96
N MET A 133 -3.96 -2.85 23.64
CA MET A 133 -3.12 -2.16 24.62
C MET A 133 -3.77 -0.91 25.24
N ARG A 134 -4.92 -0.47 24.72
CA ARG A 134 -5.72 0.63 25.32
C ARG A 134 -6.50 0.17 26.57
N GLY A 135 -6.59 -1.15 26.83
CA GLY A 135 -7.22 -1.70 28.03
C GLY A 135 -8.73 -1.50 28.12
N ALA A 136 -9.43 -1.48 26.97
CA ALA A 136 -10.88 -1.28 26.90
C ALA A 136 -11.65 -2.47 26.31
N SER A 137 -10.99 -3.61 26.06
CA SER A 137 -11.58 -4.75 25.33
C SER A 137 -11.87 -5.99 26.21
N GLY A 138 -11.46 -6.00 27.47
CA GLY A 138 -11.66 -7.14 28.36
C GLY A 138 -10.88 -8.40 27.96
N ILE A 139 -9.70 -8.23 27.38
CA ILE A 139 -8.84 -9.31 26.87
C ILE A 139 -7.57 -9.46 27.72
N ARG A 140 -7.17 -10.72 27.97
CA ARG A 140 -5.93 -11.00 28.70
C ARG A 140 -4.69 -10.54 27.95
N LEU A 141 -3.72 -10.01 28.70
CA LEU A 141 -2.41 -9.61 28.17
C LEU A 141 -1.69 -10.76 27.43
N GLU A 142 -1.97 -12.01 27.78
CA GLU A 142 -1.39 -13.19 27.14
C GLU A 142 -1.68 -13.25 25.63
N LEU A 143 -2.90 -12.94 25.20
CA LEU A 143 -3.26 -12.90 23.76
C LEU A 143 -2.53 -11.78 23.03
N ILE A 144 -2.34 -10.63 23.67
CA ILE A 144 -1.59 -9.51 23.11
C ILE A 144 -0.11 -9.90 22.94
N LYS A 145 0.47 -10.55 23.96
CA LYS A 145 1.84 -11.08 23.91
C LYS A 145 2.04 -12.11 22.81
N ARG A 146 1.04 -12.93 22.50
CA ARG A 146 1.13 -13.90 21.39
C ARG A 146 1.24 -13.20 20.03
N MET A 147 0.55 -12.08 19.83
CA MET A 147 0.72 -11.27 18.61
C MET A 147 2.13 -10.70 18.51
N GLU A 148 2.68 -10.19 19.61
CA GLU A 148 4.10 -9.74 19.67
C GLU A 148 5.07 -10.88 19.31
N ILE A 149 4.89 -12.06 19.91
CA ILE A 149 5.74 -13.23 19.63
C ILE A 149 5.64 -13.64 18.16
N PHE A 150 4.43 -13.72 17.59
CA PHE A 150 4.23 -14.08 16.19
C PHE A 150 4.92 -13.08 15.25
N LEU A 151 4.74 -11.78 15.48
CA LEU A 151 5.39 -10.73 14.70
C LEU A 151 6.92 -10.84 14.75
N ASN A 152 7.48 -11.05 15.93
CA ASN A 152 8.93 -11.10 16.13
C ASN A 152 9.56 -12.42 15.64
N ALA A 153 8.82 -13.52 15.73
CA ALA A 153 9.28 -14.84 15.26
C ALA A 153 9.08 -15.06 13.75
N GLY A 154 8.43 -14.14 13.04
CA GLY A 154 8.13 -14.30 11.62
C GLY A 154 7.02 -15.30 11.33
N VAL A 155 6.07 -15.48 12.27
CA VAL A 155 4.86 -16.30 12.07
C VAL A 155 3.71 -15.40 11.60
N THR A 156 3.14 -15.72 10.45
CA THR A 156 2.04 -14.93 9.86
C THR A 156 0.90 -15.85 9.44
N PRO A 157 -0.30 -15.73 10.04
CA PRO A 157 -1.47 -16.49 9.61
C PRO A 157 -1.85 -16.23 8.16
N TYR A 158 -2.37 -17.26 7.46
CA TYR A 158 -2.99 -17.04 6.16
C TYR A 158 -4.40 -16.52 6.33
N VAL A 159 -4.66 -15.39 5.69
CA VAL A 159 -5.95 -14.69 5.63
C VAL A 159 -6.35 -14.54 4.16
N TYR A 160 -7.64 -14.55 3.85
CA TYR A 160 -8.14 -14.58 2.49
C TYR A 160 -8.82 -13.26 2.10
N GLU A 161 -8.80 -12.94 0.81
CA GLU A 161 -9.27 -11.66 0.26
C GLU A 161 -10.78 -11.42 0.34
N PHE A 162 -11.60 -12.49 0.56
CA PHE A 162 -13.04 -12.37 0.74
C PHE A 162 -13.49 -12.89 2.10
N GLY A 163 -14.49 -12.22 2.70
CA GLY A 163 -15.11 -12.66 3.94
C GLY A 163 -15.59 -11.53 4.86
N SER A 164 -15.24 -10.27 4.60
CA SER A 164 -15.69 -9.13 5.39
C SER A 164 -16.49 -8.14 4.56
N ILE A 165 -17.61 -7.66 5.10
CA ILE A 165 -18.40 -6.55 4.56
C ILE A 165 -18.13 -5.24 5.30
N GLY A 166 -17.23 -5.25 6.28
CA GLY A 166 -16.87 -4.07 7.07
C GLY A 166 -17.99 -3.51 7.94
N ALA A 167 -18.98 -4.33 8.30
CA ALA A 167 -20.11 -3.94 9.16
C ALA A 167 -19.73 -4.07 10.64
N SER A 168 -19.24 -5.25 11.05
CA SER A 168 -18.69 -5.50 12.40
C SER A 168 -17.16 -5.58 12.38
N GLY A 169 -16.53 -4.74 11.59
CA GLY A 169 -15.11 -4.83 11.28
C GLY A 169 -14.78 -6.05 10.41
N ASP A 170 -13.65 -6.66 10.65
CA ASP A 170 -13.04 -7.71 9.83
C ASP A 170 -13.24 -9.11 10.44
N LEU A 171 -14.48 -9.49 10.77
CA LEU A 171 -14.79 -10.72 11.51
C LEU A 171 -14.11 -11.97 10.92
N VAL A 172 -14.37 -12.28 9.66
CA VAL A 172 -13.82 -13.47 8.99
C VAL A 172 -12.28 -13.39 8.89
N PRO A 173 -11.65 -12.33 8.38
CA PRO A 173 -10.20 -12.19 8.37
C PRO A 173 -9.55 -12.37 9.74
N LEU A 174 -10.09 -11.75 10.78
CA LEU A 174 -9.54 -11.83 12.15
C LEU A 174 -9.76 -13.20 12.79
N SER A 175 -10.75 -13.99 12.35
CA SER A 175 -10.93 -15.36 12.85
C SER A 175 -9.74 -16.26 12.49
N TYR A 176 -9.14 -16.09 11.32
CA TYR A 176 -7.93 -16.82 10.92
C TYR A 176 -6.72 -16.44 11.78
N ILE A 177 -6.57 -15.16 12.10
CA ILE A 177 -5.53 -14.68 13.01
C ILE A 177 -5.75 -15.28 14.41
N THR A 178 -6.97 -15.16 14.93
CA THR A 178 -7.33 -15.64 16.27
C THR A 178 -7.14 -17.15 16.41
N GLY A 179 -7.68 -17.94 15.47
CA GLY A 179 -7.55 -19.40 15.47
C GLY A 179 -6.09 -19.87 15.39
N SER A 180 -5.25 -19.14 14.65
CA SER A 180 -3.81 -19.42 14.58
C SER A 180 -3.09 -19.09 15.88
N LEU A 181 -3.38 -17.93 16.49
CA LEU A 181 -2.77 -17.50 17.76
C LEU A 181 -3.05 -18.45 18.93
N ILE A 182 -4.26 -19.03 18.96
CA ILE A 182 -4.65 -19.97 20.03
C ILE A 182 -4.29 -21.42 19.71
N GLY A 183 -3.83 -21.71 18.48
CA GLY A 183 -3.52 -23.07 18.05
C GLY A 183 -4.74 -23.97 17.97
N LEU A 184 -5.86 -23.44 17.51
CA LEU A 184 -7.18 -24.07 17.61
C LEU A 184 -7.25 -25.42 16.90
N ASP A 185 -6.74 -25.49 15.66
CA ASP A 185 -6.83 -26.70 14.83
C ASP A 185 -5.78 -26.67 13.71
N PRO A 186 -5.30 -27.84 13.21
CA PRO A 186 -4.37 -27.91 12.09
C PRO A 186 -4.86 -27.32 10.77
N SER A 187 -6.16 -27.06 10.62
CA SER A 187 -6.72 -26.38 9.44
C SER A 187 -6.41 -24.89 9.39
N PHE A 188 -5.98 -24.27 10.50
CA PHE A 188 -5.44 -22.93 10.52
C PHE A 188 -3.97 -22.99 10.11
N LYS A 189 -3.65 -22.38 8.96
CA LYS A 189 -2.31 -22.39 8.37
C LYS A 189 -1.61 -21.06 8.57
N VAL A 190 -0.29 -21.14 8.70
CA VAL A 190 0.58 -19.97 8.85
C VAL A 190 1.78 -20.08 7.91
N ASP A 191 2.34 -18.95 7.53
CA ASP A 191 3.71 -18.83 7.08
C ASP A 191 4.61 -18.72 8.32
N PHE A 192 5.66 -19.52 8.38
CA PHE A 192 6.70 -19.39 9.39
C PHE A 192 8.05 -19.23 8.67
N ASN A 193 8.50 -17.99 8.53
CA ASN A 193 9.74 -17.64 7.82
C ASN A 193 9.82 -18.27 6.42
N GLY A 194 8.77 -18.14 5.63
CA GLY A 194 8.69 -18.63 4.25
C GLY A 194 8.28 -20.10 4.12
N LYS A 195 7.90 -20.78 5.23
CA LYS A 195 7.42 -22.17 5.21
C LYS A 195 5.98 -22.26 5.69
N GLU A 196 5.13 -22.85 4.86
CA GLU A 196 3.76 -23.16 5.27
C GLU A 196 3.74 -24.30 6.30
N MET A 197 2.99 -24.10 7.40
CA MET A 197 2.70 -25.14 8.37
C MET A 197 1.34 -24.89 9.03
N ASP A 198 0.87 -25.85 9.85
CA ASP A 198 -0.31 -25.64 10.69
C ASP A 198 0.03 -24.86 11.96
N ALA A 199 -0.95 -24.10 12.47
CA ALA A 199 -0.78 -23.26 13.64
C ALA A 199 -0.38 -24.02 14.92
N PRO A 200 -0.97 -25.19 15.27
CA PRO A 200 -0.49 -26.00 16.40
C PRO A 200 0.98 -26.40 16.29
N THR A 201 1.47 -26.72 15.09
CA THR A 201 2.89 -27.03 14.88
C THR A 201 3.77 -25.80 15.06
N ALA A 202 3.36 -24.63 14.55
CA ALA A 202 4.08 -23.37 14.78
C ALA A 202 4.16 -23.02 16.27
N LEU A 203 3.07 -23.17 17.02
CA LEU A 203 3.06 -22.95 18.48
C LEU A 203 4.04 -23.88 19.21
N ARG A 204 4.07 -25.18 18.86
CA ARG A 204 5.06 -26.10 19.45
C ARG A 204 6.50 -25.67 19.22
N GLN A 205 6.82 -25.17 18.02
CA GLN A 205 8.17 -24.65 17.70
C GLN A 205 8.52 -23.39 18.50
N LEU A 206 7.50 -22.60 18.86
CA LEU A 206 7.65 -21.42 19.72
C LEU A 206 7.59 -21.74 21.22
N ASN A 207 7.43 -23.02 21.62
CA ASN A 207 7.19 -23.44 22.97
C ASN A 207 5.96 -22.77 23.63
N LEU A 208 4.92 -22.51 22.82
CA LEU A 208 3.65 -21.95 23.27
C LEU A 208 2.59 -23.07 23.38
N PRO A 209 1.90 -23.23 24.52
CA PRO A 209 0.78 -24.16 24.61
C PRO A 209 -0.43 -23.62 23.82
N PRO A 210 -1.37 -24.49 23.38
CA PRO A 210 -2.68 -24.04 22.94
C PRO A 210 -3.37 -23.19 24.01
N LEU A 211 -4.23 -22.25 23.60
CA LEU A 211 -4.89 -21.35 24.53
C LEU A 211 -6.41 -21.47 24.40
N THR A 212 -7.11 -21.60 25.54
CA THR A 212 -8.57 -21.53 25.60
C THR A 212 -9.02 -20.08 25.77
N LEU A 213 -9.91 -19.63 24.89
CA LEU A 213 -10.49 -18.29 24.96
C LEU A 213 -11.41 -18.18 26.20
N GLN A 214 -11.28 -17.05 26.89
CA GLN A 214 -12.16 -16.68 28.00
C GLN A 214 -13.36 -15.84 27.48
N PRO A 215 -14.42 -15.63 28.28
CA PRO A 215 -15.53 -14.77 27.90
C PRO A 215 -15.06 -13.41 27.37
N LYS A 216 -15.67 -12.90 26.27
CA LYS A 216 -15.31 -11.69 25.53
C LYS A 216 -14.09 -11.84 24.59
N GLU A 217 -13.11 -12.72 24.85
CA GLU A 217 -11.85 -12.73 24.10
C GLU A 217 -12.01 -13.04 22.61
N GLY A 218 -12.90 -13.97 22.26
CA GLY A 218 -13.20 -14.25 20.85
C GLY A 218 -13.77 -13.03 20.14
N LEU A 219 -14.78 -12.41 20.74
CA LEU A 219 -15.39 -11.19 20.18
C LEU A 219 -14.35 -10.06 20.09
N ALA A 220 -13.60 -9.80 21.16
CA ALA A 220 -12.58 -8.76 21.17
C ALA A 220 -11.50 -8.97 20.10
N MET A 221 -11.09 -10.21 19.86
CA MET A 221 -10.09 -10.51 18.83
C MET A 221 -10.60 -10.30 17.39
N MET A 222 -11.90 -10.41 17.15
CA MET A 222 -12.47 -10.40 15.79
C MET A 222 -13.29 -9.15 15.45
N ASN A 223 -13.82 -8.44 16.43
CA ASN A 223 -14.70 -7.29 16.21
C ASN A 223 -13.92 -5.98 16.08
N GLY A 224 -13.38 -5.72 14.91
CA GLY A 224 -12.61 -4.49 14.65
C GLY A 224 -12.05 -4.39 13.24
N THR A 225 -11.50 -3.22 12.92
CA THR A 225 -11.09 -2.80 11.57
C THR A 225 -9.62 -3.10 11.25
N SER A 226 -8.94 -3.90 12.06
CA SER A 226 -7.47 -4.01 12.03
C SER A 226 -6.91 -4.54 10.70
N VAL A 227 -7.63 -5.42 9.98
CA VAL A 227 -7.13 -5.97 8.71
C VAL A 227 -7.29 -4.96 7.60
N MET A 228 -8.48 -4.38 7.42
CA MET A 228 -8.69 -3.34 6.41
C MET A 228 -7.76 -2.13 6.63
N THR A 229 -7.53 -1.75 7.89
CA THR A 229 -6.62 -0.63 8.25
C THR A 229 -5.15 -0.98 7.98
N GLY A 230 -4.74 -2.23 8.24
CA GLY A 230 -3.38 -2.70 7.93
C GLY A 230 -3.09 -2.68 6.43
N ILE A 231 -4.04 -3.16 5.61
CA ILE A 231 -3.97 -3.06 4.14
C ILE A 231 -3.90 -1.58 3.72
N ALA A 232 -4.77 -0.74 4.29
CA ALA A 232 -4.85 0.68 3.97
C ALA A 232 -3.53 1.42 4.27
N ALA A 233 -2.91 1.18 5.42
CA ALA A 233 -1.63 1.77 5.80
C ALA A 233 -0.53 1.45 4.78
N ASN A 234 -0.41 0.18 4.39
CA ASN A 234 0.52 -0.25 3.36
C ASN A 234 0.19 0.36 1.99
N CYS A 235 -1.08 0.44 1.58
CA CYS A 235 -1.50 1.02 0.31
C CYS A 235 -1.24 2.53 0.23
N VAL A 236 -1.46 3.27 1.30
CA VAL A 236 -1.15 4.71 1.38
C VAL A 236 0.35 4.93 1.16
N ARG A 237 1.20 4.17 1.85
CA ARG A 237 2.66 4.27 1.68
C ARG A 237 3.10 3.93 0.26
N ASP A 238 2.56 2.87 -0.34
CA ASP A 238 2.89 2.49 -1.71
C ASP A 238 2.45 3.56 -2.70
N THR A 239 1.25 4.13 -2.53
CA THR A 239 0.74 5.20 -3.40
C THR A 239 1.59 6.46 -3.28
N GLN A 240 2.07 6.81 -2.08
CA GLN A 240 3.02 7.90 -1.88
C GLN A 240 4.30 7.69 -2.70
N ILE A 241 4.89 6.49 -2.64
CA ILE A 241 6.10 6.13 -3.39
C ILE A 241 5.83 6.21 -4.91
N LEU A 242 4.72 5.61 -5.37
CA LEU A 242 4.35 5.61 -6.79
C LEU A 242 4.07 7.02 -7.31
N THR A 243 3.52 7.91 -6.48
CA THR A 243 3.33 9.32 -6.82
C THR A 243 4.68 10.04 -7.02
N ALA A 244 5.65 9.80 -6.15
CA ALA A 244 7.00 10.35 -6.30
C ALA A 244 7.69 9.84 -7.57
N ILE A 245 7.58 8.54 -7.87
CA ILE A 245 8.13 7.97 -9.09
C ILE A 245 7.44 8.56 -10.33
N ALA A 246 6.10 8.72 -10.31
CA ALA A 246 5.36 9.34 -11.39
C ALA A 246 5.80 10.80 -11.65
N MET A 247 6.12 11.56 -10.59
CA MET A 247 6.74 12.89 -10.75
C MET A 247 8.12 12.80 -11.38
N GLY A 248 8.95 11.85 -10.96
CA GLY A 248 10.26 11.60 -11.58
C GLY A 248 10.16 11.23 -13.05
N VAL A 249 9.19 10.39 -13.43
CA VAL A 249 8.85 10.10 -14.85
C VAL A 249 8.48 11.38 -15.58
N HIS A 250 7.58 12.18 -15.02
CA HIS A 250 7.18 13.44 -15.63
C HIS A 250 8.36 14.39 -15.85
N ALA A 251 9.31 14.46 -14.90
CA ALA A 251 10.52 15.26 -15.04
C ALA A 251 11.44 14.73 -16.17
N LEU A 252 11.55 13.41 -16.34
CA LEU A 252 12.25 12.80 -17.49
C LEU A 252 11.54 13.14 -18.81
N ASP A 253 10.21 12.98 -18.85
CA ASP A 253 9.40 13.25 -20.03
C ASP A 253 9.49 14.72 -20.46
N LEU A 254 9.41 15.66 -19.49
CA LEU A 254 9.56 17.10 -19.77
C LEU A 254 10.94 17.42 -20.36
N GLN A 255 12.01 16.83 -19.84
CA GLN A 255 13.36 16.96 -20.37
C GLN A 255 13.47 16.36 -21.78
N ALA A 256 12.89 15.18 -22.03
CA ALA A 256 12.86 14.55 -23.35
C ALA A 256 12.07 15.38 -24.38
N LEU A 257 11.01 16.06 -23.94
CA LEU A 257 10.15 16.90 -24.76
C LEU A 257 10.67 18.34 -24.92
N ASN A 258 11.85 18.65 -24.37
CA ASN A 258 12.45 19.99 -24.38
C ASN A 258 11.50 21.06 -23.80
N GLY A 259 10.80 20.68 -22.71
CA GLY A 259 9.83 21.53 -22.03
C GLY A 259 10.48 22.68 -21.26
N THR A 260 9.66 23.61 -20.75
CA THR A 260 10.10 24.75 -19.95
C THR A 260 9.82 24.55 -18.45
N ASN A 261 10.66 25.13 -17.59
CA ASN A 261 10.41 25.18 -16.14
C ASN A 261 9.51 26.36 -15.72
N GLN A 262 9.16 27.27 -16.63
CA GLN A 262 8.35 28.47 -16.35
C GLN A 262 7.02 28.16 -15.69
N SER A 263 6.36 27.06 -16.10
CA SER A 263 5.06 26.66 -15.56
C SER A 263 5.07 26.27 -14.09
N PHE A 264 6.26 26.08 -13.51
CA PHE A 264 6.46 25.79 -12.08
C PHE A 264 6.91 27.00 -11.28
N HIS A 265 6.93 28.20 -11.87
CA HIS A 265 7.40 29.41 -11.22
C HIS A 265 6.55 29.77 -9.99
N PRO A 266 7.16 30.13 -8.83
CA PRO A 266 6.45 30.38 -7.57
C PRO A 266 5.35 31.44 -7.67
N PHE A 267 5.51 32.46 -8.52
CA PHE A 267 4.48 33.49 -8.74
C PHE A 267 3.14 32.90 -9.20
N ILE A 268 3.16 31.91 -10.10
CA ILE A 268 1.96 31.25 -10.60
C ILE A 268 1.23 30.53 -9.46
N HIS A 269 1.97 29.77 -8.68
CA HIS A 269 1.37 28.88 -7.66
C HIS A 269 1.00 29.64 -6.39
N ASN A 270 1.74 30.67 -6.01
CA ASN A 270 1.35 31.59 -4.93
C ASN A 270 0.07 32.39 -5.25
N SER A 271 -0.27 32.55 -6.54
CA SER A 271 -1.54 33.17 -6.96
C SER A 271 -2.75 32.22 -6.83
N LYS A 272 -2.51 30.91 -6.60
CA LYS A 272 -3.54 29.88 -6.34
C LYS A 272 -2.99 28.83 -5.36
N PRO A 273 -2.89 29.20 -4.05
CA PRO A 273 -2.01 28.51 -3.10
C PRO A 273 -2.64 27.28 -2.43
N HIS A 274 -3.07 26.28 -3.19
CA HIS A 274 -3.40 24.97 -2.63
C HIS A 274 -2.12 24.25 -2.18
N PRO A 275 -2.07 23.64 -0.98
CA PRO A 275 -0.84 23.05 -0.44
C PRO A 275 -0.18 22.05 -1.39
N GLY A 276 -0.92 21.08 -1.89
CA GLY A 276 -0.37 20.08 -2.83
C GLY A 276 0.08 20.68 -4.16
N GLN A 277 -0.57 21.75 -4.64
CA GLN A 277 -0.14 22.46 -5.86
C GLN A 277 1.19 23.19 -5.64
N LEU A 278 1.35 23.87 -4.49
CA LEU A 278 2.62 24.52 -4.11
C LEU A 278 3.74 23.48 -3.98
N TRP A 279 3.47 22.40 -3.27
CA TRP A 279 4.41 21.31 -3.10
C TRP A 279 4.84 20.71 -4.45
N ALA A 280 3.88 20.39 -5.34
CA ALA A 280 4.18 19.78 -6.63
C ALA A 280 5.04 20.71 -7.54
N ALA A 281 4.78 22.00 -7.51
CA ALA A 281 5.56 22.98 -8.26
C ALA A 281 7.01 23.09 -7.73
N ASP A 282 7.18 23.16 -6.41
CA ASP A 282 8.49 23.23 -5.77
C ASP A 282 9.32 21.97 -6.04
N GLN A 283 8.71 20.79 -5.91
CA GLN A 283 9.38 19.52 -6.22
C GLN A 283 9.78 19.43 -7.69
N MET A 284 8.96 19.92 -8.62
CA MET A 284 9.32 19.94 -10.04
C MET A 284 10.50 20.86 -10.32
N LEU A 285 10.56 22.06 -9.72
CA LEU A 285 11.74 22.92 -9.83
C LEU A 285 13.01 22.22 -9.32
N SER A 286 12.89 21.53 -8.19
CA SER A 286 14.01 20.75 -7.61
C SER A 286 14.45 19.60 -8.53
N LEU A 287 13.50 18.89 -9.12
CA LEU A 287 13.75 17.78 -10.05
C LEU A 287 14.42 18.25 -11.34
N LEU A 288 14.13 19.46 -11.80
CA LEU A 288 14.63 19.99 -13.06
C LEU A 288 15.92 20.84 -12.94
N ALA A 289 16.29 21.20 -11.70
CA ALA A 289 17.44 22.08 -11.42
C ALA A 289 18.75 21.53 -12.00
N GLY A 290 19.44 22.32 -12.84
CA GLY A 290 20.71 21.94 -13.47
C GLY A 290 20.60 21.09 -14.74
N SER A 291 19.38 20.75 -15.19
CA SER A 291 19.18 20.04 -16.45
C SER A 291 19.64 20.86 -17.65
N GLN A 292 20.32 20.21 -18.59
CA GLN A 292 20.72 20.80 -19.86
C GLN A 292 19.64 20.61 -20.96
N LEU A 293 18.58 19.83 -20.68
CA LEU A 293 17.50 19.52 -21.64
C LEU A 293 16.25 20.37 -21.44
N VAL A 294 16.14 21.07 -20.31
CA VAL A 294 15.03 21.97 -19.99
C VAL A 294 15.29 23.35 -20.57
N ARG A 295 14.27 24.02 -21.10
CA ARG A 295 14.31 25.45 -21.38
C ARG A 295 14.16 26.20 -20.06
N ASP A 296 15.20 26.93 -19.65
CA ASP A 296 15.17 27.75 -18.43
C ASP A 296 14.58 29.11 -18.72
N GLU A 297 13.33 29.31 -18.30
CA GLU A 297 12.54 30.53 -18.55
C GLU A 297 11.99 31.12 -17.23
N LEU A 298 12.66 30.86 -16.09
CA LEU A 298 12.21 31.37 -14.78
C LEU A 298 12.32 32.91 -14.66
N ASP A 299 13.14 33.54 -15.49
CA ASP A 299 13.26 35.02 -15.53
C ASP A 299 12.12 35.68 -16.34
N GLY A 300 11.18 34.88 -16.89
CA GLY A 300 10.07 35.36 -17.70
C GLY A 300 10.44 35.82 -19.10
N LYS A 301 11.68 35.59 -19.54
CA LYS A 301 12.13 35.91 -20.91
C LYS A 301 12.08 34.67 -21.77
N HIS A 302 11.62 34.85 -22.99
CA HIS A 302 11.50 33.79 -24.00
C HIS A 302 12.46 34.06 -25.15
N ASP A 303 13.36 33.12 -25.44
CA ASP A 303 14.11 33.08 -26.67
C ASP A 303 13.25 32.31 -27.71
N TYR A 304 12.40 33.07 -28.41
CA TYR A 304 11.34 32.54 -29.26
C TYR A 304 11.89 32.19 -30.63
N ARG A 305 11.71 30.94 -31.04
CA ARG A 305 12.00 30.54 -32.44
C ARG A 305 10.70 30.21 -33.15
N ASP A 306 10.62 30.64 -34.43
CA ASP A 306 9.46 30.32 -35.26
C ASP A 306 9.23 28.81 -35.35
N GLY A 307 7.99 28.38 -35.12
CA GLY A 307 7.61 26.95 -35.04
C GLY A 307 7.71 26.30 -33.67
N GLU A 308 8.22 26.96 -32.63
CA GLU A 308 8.19 26.48 -31.26
C GLU A 308 6.88 26.84 -30.54
N LEU A 309 6.47 25.98 -29.57
CA LEU A 309 5.32 26.29 -28.72
C LEU A 309 5.70 27.38 -27.71
N ILE A 310 4.88 28.46 -27.61
CA ILE A 310 5.04 29.50 -26.58
C ILE A 310 4.93 28.89 -25.17
N GLN A 311 4.05 27.93 -25.03
CA GLN A 311 3.80 27.23 -23.75
C GLN A 311 3.66 25.74 -24.00
N ASP A 312 4.10 24.95 -23.06
CA ASP A 312 3.97 23.51 -23.15
C ASP A 312 2.49 23.06 -23.11
N ARG A 313 2.23 21.84 -23.58
CA ARG A 313 0.91 21.23 -23.55
C ARG A 313 0.44 21.05 -22.10
N TYR A 314 -0.86 20.95 -21.89
CA TYR A 314 -1.48 20.87 -20.56
C TYR A 314 -0.95 19.73 -19.70
N SER A 315 -0.71 18.56 -20.28
CA SER A 315 -0.16 17.42 -19.55
C SER A 315 1.23 17.70 -18.97
N LEU A 316 2.00 18.64 -19.53
CA LEU A 316 3.28 19.06 -18.99
C LEU A 316 3.12 20.24 -18.02
N ARG A 317 2.56 21.36 -18.49
CA ARG A 317 2.57 22.60 -17.72
C ARG A 317 1.53 22.65 -16.58
N CYS A 318 0.45 21.88 -16.66
CA CYS A 318 -0.60 21.88 -15.64
C CYS A 318 -0.40 20.77 -14.59
N LEU A 319 0.78 20.14 -14.52
CA LEU A 319 1.03 19.08 -13.53
C LEU A 319 0.74 19.53 -12.10
N PRO A 320 1.19 20.72 -11.60
CA PRO A 320 0.91 21.10 -10.22
C PRO A 320 -0.58 21.22 -9.92
N GLN A 321 -1.38 21.74 -10.85
CA GLN A 321 -2.83 21.86 -10.69
C GLN A 321 -3.56 20.51 -10.79
N TYR A 322 -2.98 19.54 -11.48
CA TYR A 322 -3.52 18.20 -11.63
C TYR A 322 -3.13 17.27 -10.47
N LEU A 323 -1.85 17.29 -10.09
CA LEU A 323 -1.29 16.45 -9.04
C LEU A 323 -1.61 16.97 -7.64
N GLY A 324 -1.67 18.29 -7.45
CA GLY A 324 -1.90 18.91 -6.14
C GLY A 324 -3.09 18.34 -5.39
N PRO A 325 -4.31 18.30 -5.96
CA PRO A 325 -5.47 17.72 -5.28
C PRO A 325 -5.34 16.22 -4.99
N ILE A 326 -4.52 15.48 -5.74
CA ILE A 326 -4.23 14.06 -5.46
C ILE A 326 -3.36 13.96 -4.21
N VAL A 327 -2.32 14.78 -4.11
CA VAL A 327 -1.41 14.81 -2.94
C VAL A 327 -2.16 15.23 -1.69
N ASP A 328 -2.94 16.32 -1.74
CA ASP A 328 -3.78 16.77 -0.63
C ASP A 328 -4.76 15.66 -0.18
N GLY A 329 -5.34 14.93 -1.14
CA GLY A 329 -6.25 13.82 -0.87
C GLY A 329 -5.57 12.62 -0.23
N ILE A 330 -4.38 12.24 -0.68
CA ILE A 330 -3.59 11.14 -0.08
C ILE A 330 -3.20 11.52 1.35
N GLU A 331 -2.78 12.75 1.60
CA GLU A 331 -2.48 13.25 2.93
C GLU A 331 -3.69 13.18 3.86
N GLN A 332 -4.87 13.60 3.37
CA GLN A 332 -6.10 13.50 4.16
C GLN A 332 -6.48 12.05 4.50
N ILE A 333 -6.31 11.13 3.56
CA ILE A 333 -6.51 9.69 3.82
C ILE A 333 -5.51 9.20 4.86
N ALA A 334 -4.23 9.58 4.76
CA ALA A 334 -3.21 9.20 5.72
C ALA A 334 -3.59 9.62 7.16
N LYS A 335 -4.06 10.87 7.36
CA LYS A 335 -4.56 11.36 8.65
C LYS A 335 -5.67 10.48 9.23
N GLN A 336 -6.64 10.10 8.40
CA GLN A 336 -7.75 9.24 8.82
C GLN A 336 -7.27 7.84 9.20
N ILE A 337 -6.36 7.27 8.40
CA ILE A 337 -5.79 5.94 8.67
C ILE A 337 -4.94 5.96 9.94
N GLU A 338 -4.18 7.02 10.23
CA GLU A 338 -3.41 7.12 11.48
C GLU A 338 -4.29 7.24 12.72
N ILE A 339 -5.46 7.87 12.62
CA ILE A 339 -6.46 7.83 13.70
C ILE A 339 -6.94 6.40 13.92
N GLU A 340 -7.29 5.69 12.85
CA GLU A 340 -7.78 4.30 12.91
C GLU A 340 -6.72 3.34 13.47
N ILE A 341 -5.45 3.47 13.07
CA ILE A 341 -4.29 2.74 13.61
C ILE A 341 -4.21 2.82 15.13
N ASN A 342 -4.60 3.96 15.70
CA ASN A 342 -4.48 4.27 17.13
C ASN A 342 -5.80 4.19 17.89
N SER A 343 -6.86 3.69 17.27
CA SER A 343 -8.19 3.60 17.85
C SER A 343 -8.44 2.28 18.59
N VAL A 344 -9.42 2.30 19.48
CA VAL A 344 -10.02 1.07 20.01
C VAL A 344 -11.17 0.68 19.10
N THR A 345 -10.94 -0.33 18.28
CA THR A 345 -11.94 -0.85 17.34
C THR A 345 -12.52 -2.16 17.88
N ASP A 346 -13.56 -2.06 18.70
CA ASP A 346 -14.23 -3.20 19.36
C ASP A 346 -15.64 -2.79 19.83
N ASN A 347 -16.43 -3.76 20.28
CA ASN A 347 -17.72 -3.60 20.92
C ASN A 347 -18.10 -4.88 21.71
N PRO A 348 -18.64 -4.76 22.94
CA PRO A 348 -18.72 -3.55 23.75
C PRO A 348 -17.37 -3.06 24.26
N LEU A 349 -17.24 -1.79 24.55
CA LEU A 349 -16.07 -1.21 25.21
C LEU A 349 -16.25 -1.19 26.72
N ILE A 350 -15.16 -1.47 27.44
CA ILE A 350 -15.12 -1.48 28.89
C ILE A 350 -14.50 -0.18 29.39
N ASP A 351 -15.28 0.60 30.09
CA ASP A 351 -14.83 1.78 30.82
C ASP A 351 -14.44 1.40 32.24
N VAL A 352 -13.16 1.18 32.44
CA VAL A 352 -12.59 0.74 33.72
C VAL A 352 -12.77 1.81 34.80
N ASP A 353 -12.69 3.07 34.43
CA ASP A 353 -12.75 4.20 35.38
C ASP A 353 -14.16 4.35 35.96
N ASN A 354 -15.20 4.15 35.14
CA ASN A 354 -16.59 4.25 35.53
C ASN A 354 -17.22 2.88 35.86
N GLN A 355 -16.46 1.78 35.81
CA GLN A 355 -16.94 0.41 36.02
C GLN A 355 -18.20 0.11 35.19
N ALA A 356 -18.14 0.38 33.89
CA ALA A 356 -19.27 0.28 32.97
C ALA A 356 -18.86 -0.35 31.64
N SER A 357 -19.83 -0.91 30.90
CA SER A 357 -19.67 -1.34 29.52
C SER A 357 -20.63 -0.57 28.61
N TYR A 358 -20.11 -0.11 27.47
CA TYR A 358 -20.89 0.65 26.50
C TYR A 358 -20.92 -0.05 25.15
N HIS A 359 -22.11 -0.17 24.57
CA HIS A 359 -22.35 -0.75 23.27
C HIS A 359 -22.32 0.35 22.21
N GLY A 360 -21.49 0.18 21.18
CA GLY A 360 -21.30 1.18 20.12
C GLY A 360 -20.91 0.56 18.79
N GLY A 361 -20.41 1.37 17.88
CA GLY A 361 -20.09 1.00 16.50
C GLY A 361 -18.62 1.21 16.11
N ASN A 362 -17.67 1.20 17.03
CA ASN A 362 -16.26 1.47 16.76
C ASN A 362 -15.57 0.41 15.87
N PHE A 363 -16.29 -0.64 15.54
CA PHE A 363 -15.90 -1.67 14.56
C PHE A 363 -16.26 -1.31 13.11
N HIS A 364 -17.01 -0.21 12.88
CA HIS A 364 -17.53 0.12 11.54
C HIS A 364 -16.45 0.78 10.69
N GLY A 365 -16.12 0.17 9.54
CA GLY A 365 -14.97 0.54 8.72
C GLY A 365 -15.19 1.70 7.73
N GLN A 366 -16.15 2.60 7.93
CA GLN A 366 -16.55 3.61 6.93
C GLN A 366 -15.41 4.56 6.55
N TYR A 367 -14.59 5.00 7.51
CA TYR A 367 -13.42 5.85 7.23
C TYR A 367 -12.42 5.15 6.31
N VAL A 368 -12.15 3.88 6.57
CA VAL A 368 -11.24 3.08 5.73
C VAL A 368 -11.86 2.84 4.35
N GLY A 369 -13.14 2.47 4.29
CA GLY A 369 -13.85 2.20 3.03
C GLY A 369 -13.82 3.40 2.08
N MET A 370 -14.22 4.58 2.57
CA MET A 370 -14.19 5.81 1.78
C MET A 370 -12.76 6.23 1.42
N GLY A 371 -11.83 6.12 2.37
CA GLY A 371 -10.42 6.45 2.12
C GLY A 371 -9.82 5.59 1.01
N MET A 372 -10.11 4.29 1.00
CA MET A 372 -9.59 3.37 -0.02
C MET A 372 -10.31 3.51 -1.37
N ASP A 373 -11.60 3.87 -1.39
CA ASP A 373 -12.29 4.24 -2.63
C ASP A 373 -11.64 5.48 -3.28
N HIS A 374 -11.37 6.52 -2.50
CA HIS A 374 -10.69 7.71 -2.99
C HIS A 374 -9.25 7.42 -3.41
N LEU A 375 -8.51 6.59 -2.68
CA LEU A 375 -7.14 6.23 -3.05
C LEU A 375 -7.09 5.55 -4.43
N ARG A 376 -8.02 4.63 -4.70
CA ARG A 376 -8.14 3.97 -6.02
C ARG A 376 -8.47 4.97 -7.13
N TYR A 377 -9.35 5.94 -6.86
CA TYR A 377 -9.65 7.03 -7.78
C TYR A 377 -8.40 7.86 -8.09
N TYR A 378 -7.59 8.21 -7.09
CA TYR A 378 -6.34 8.96 -7.30
C TYR A 378 -5.32 8.17 -8.10
N ILE A 379 -5.18 6.87 -7.87
CA ILE A 379 -4.33 5.98 -8.68
C ILE A 379 -4.77 6.00 -10.15
N GLY A 380 -6.08 5.94 -10.42
CA GLY A 380 -6.63 6.05 -11.77
C GLY A 380 -6.28 7.39 -12.45
N LEU A 381 -6.30 8.50 -11.70
CA LEU A 381 -5.89 9.81 -12.21
C LEU A 381 -4.38 9.88 -12.49
N LEU A 382 -3.53 9.32 -11.62
CA LEU A 382 -2.08 9.25 -11.86
C LEU A 382 -1.79 8.45 -13.14
N ALA A 383 -2.44 7.31 -13.32
CA ALA A 383 -2.30 6.49 -14.53
C ALA A 383 -2.74 7.24 -15.79
N LYS A 384 -3.86 7.97 -15.74
CA LYS A 384 -4.36 8.80 -16.83
C LYS A 384 -3.36 9.88 -17.24
N HIS A 385 -2.67 10.48 -16.28
CA HIS A 385 -1.64 11.49 -16.57
C HIS A 385 -0.43 10.87 -17.28
N LEU A 386 0.08 9.73 -16.79
CA LEU A 386 1.21 9.03 -17.42
C LEU A 386 0.86 8.53 -18.83
N ASP A 387 -0.37 8.08 -19.07
CA ASP A 387 -0.82 7.60 -20.38
C ASP A 387 -0.72 8.71 -21.44
N VAL A 388 -1.11 9.92 -21.10
CA VAL A 388 -1.05 11.05 -22.01
C VAL A 388 0.40 11.48 -22.31
N THR A 389 1.32 11.41 -21.33
CA THR A 389 2.74 11.75 -21.58
C THR A 389 3.43 10.67 -22.43
N ILE A 390 3.12 9.40 -22.22
CA ILE A 390 3.56 8.29 -23.10
C ILE A 390 3.09 8.54 -24.54
N ALA A 391 1.84 8.94 -24.75
CA ALA A 391 1.30 9.23 -26.08
C ALA A 391 2.04 10.40 -26.77
N LEU A 392 2.39 11.46 -26.02
CA LEU A 392 3.21 12.56 -26.55
C LEU A 392 4.59 12.10 -26.99
N LEU A 393 5.26 11.27 -26.18
CA LEU A 393 6.60 10.75 -26.48
C LEU A 393 6.60 9.83 -27.70
N ALA A 394 5.56 9.02 -27.87
CA ALA A 394 5.44 8.07 -28.96
C ALA A 394 5.15 8.69 -30.33
N SER A 395 4.69 9.96 -30.36
CA SER A 395 4.22 10.66 -31.57
C SER A 395 5.22 11.73 -32.00
N PRO A 396 5.89 11.60 -33.15
CA PRO A 396 6.91 12.56 -33.62
C PRO A 396 6.40 14.01 -33.70
N GLU A 397 5.13 14.19 -34.08
CA GLU A 397 4.47 15.49 -34.21
C GLU A 397 4.35 16.24 -32.88
N PHE A 398 4.35 15.51 -31.77
CA PHE A 398 4.17 16.05 -30.43
C PHE A 398 5.43 15.96 -29.55
N SER A 399 6.41 15.14 -29.95
CA SER A 399 7.62 14.87 -29.17
C SER A 399 8.83 15.73 -29.62
N MET A 400 8.62 16.84 -30.31
CA MET A 400 9.71 17.68 -30.83
C MET A 400 10.66 16.86 -31.74
N GLY A 401 10.08 15.97 -32.56
CA GLY A 401 10.76 15.18 -33.57
C GLY A 401 11.60 14.00 -33.03
N LEU A 402 11.23 13.40 -31.91
CA LEU A 402 11.76 12.09 -31.53
C LEU A 402 11.24 11.01 -32.51
N PRO A 403 11.96 9.92 -32.73
CA PRO A 403 11.51 8.84 -33.61
C PRO A 403 10.13 8.29 -33.19
N PRO A 404 9.28 7.87 -34.16
CA PRO A 404 7.98 7.29 -33.85
C PRO A 404 8.12 6.09 -32.91
N SER A 405 7.27 6.02 -31.89
CA SER A 405 7.32 5.00 -30.83
C SER A 405 8.71 4.84 -30.21
N LEU A 406 9.52 5.90 -30.21
CA LEU A 406 10.89 5.95 -29.66
C LEU A 406 11.81 4.84 -30.22
N VAL A 407 11.72 4.54 -31.53
CA VAL A 407 12.62 3.57 -32.18
C VAL A 407 14.06 4.00 -31.96
N GLY A 408 14.90 3.10 -31.42
CA GLY A 408 16.31 3.38 -31.20
C GLY A 408 17.14 3.38 -32.47
N ASN A 409 17.12 2.27 -33.21
CA ASN A 409 17.81 2.13 -34.50
C ASN A 409 16.84 2.31 -35.67
N SER A 410 16.71 3.53 -36.16
CA SER A 410 15.83 3.87 -37.27
C SER A 410 16.35 3.44 -38.66
N GLU A 411 17.62 3.06 -38.78
CA GLU A 411 18.16 2.52 -40.02
C GLU A 411 17.62 1.12 -40.30
N ARG A 412 17.35 0.34 -39.25
CA ARG A 412 16.76 -0.99 -39.34
C ARG A 412 15.23 -0.87 -39.44
N LYS A 413 14.69 -0.86 -40.64
CA LYS A 413 13.27 -0.61 -40.96
C LYS A 413 12.25 -1.58 -40.34
N VAL A 414 12.71 -2.73 -39.79
CA VAL A 414 11.84 -3.69 -39.11
C VAL A 414 11.64 -3.38 -37.63
N ASN A 415 12.36 -2.42 -37.06
CA ASN A 415 12.18 -2.01 -35.67
C ASN A 415 10.87 -1.25 -35.48
N MET A 416 10.14 -1.57 -34.42
CA MET A 416 8.87 -0.94 -34.03
C MET A 416 9.00 -0.11 -32.75
N GLY A 417 10.14 -0.20 -32.05
CA GLY A 417 10.43 0.53 -30.80
C GLY A 417 9.51 0.10 -29.66
N LEU A 418 8.98 1.07 -28.92
CA LEU A 418 8.15 0.82 -27.76
C LEU A 418 6.65 0.70 -28.06
N LYS A 419 6.26 0.45 -29.31
CA LYS A 419 4.84 0.32 -29.70
C LYS A 419 4.11 -0.78 -28.92
N GLY A 420 4.71 -1.96 -28.79
CA GLY A 420 4.14 -3.06 -28.00
C GLY A 420 4.01 -2.72 -26.51
N LEU A 421 4.98 -1.99 -25.96
CA LEU A 421 4.95 -1.52 -24.58
C LEU A 421 3.82 -0.50 -24.35
N GLN A 422 3.57 0.41 -25.30
CA GLN A 422 2.43 1.33 -25.24
C GLN A 422 1.09 0.58 -25.23
N ILE A 423 0.94 -0.45 -26.10
CA ILE A 423 -0.26 -1.29 -26.14
C ILE A 423 -0.47 -1.99 -24.78
N CYS A 424 0.59 -2.49 -24.17
CA CYS A 424 0.52 -3.06 -22.82
C CYS A 424 0.01 -2.03 -21.80
N GLY A 425 0.55 -0.81 -21.80
CA GLY A 425 0.08 0.29 -20.96
C GLY A 425 -1.40 0.63 -21.20
N ASN A 426 -1.82 0.72 -22.46
CA ASN A 426 -3.23 0.99 -22.83
C ASN A 426 -4.19 -0.12 -22.39
N SER A 427 -3.72 -1.35 -22.16
CA SER A 427 -4.54 -2.42 -21.59
C SER A 427 -4.72 -2.29 -20.06
N ILE A 428 -3.76 -1.68 -19.38
CA ILE A 428 -3.74 -1.51 -17.92
C ILE A 428 -4.53 -0.27 -17.48
N MET A 429 -4.34 0.85 -18.18
CA MET A 429 -4.90 2.14 -17.79
C MET A 429 -6.44 2.14 -17.62
N PRO A 430 -7.25 1.58 -18.53
CA PRO A 430 -8.70 1.49 -18.34
C PRO A 430 -9.09 0.65 -17.13
N LEU A 431 -8.31 -0.38 -16.81
CA LEU A 431 -8.55 -1.21 -15.63
C LEU A 431 -8.32 -0.42 -14.34
N LEU A 432 -7.28 0.40 -14.26
CA LEU A 432 -7.03 1.28 -13.13
C LEU A 432 -8.14 2.32 -12.92
N THR A 433 -8.69 2.89 -14.01
CA THR A 433 -9.84 3.80 -13.92
C THR A 433 -11.12 3.06 -13.52
N PHE A 434 -11.32 1.82 -13.96
CA PHE A 434 -12.44 0.99 -13.53
C PHE A 434 -12.37 0.70 -12.03
N TYR A 435 -11.21 0.31 -11.50
CA TYR A 435 -11.01 0.13 -10.06
C TYR A 435 -11.19 1.41 -9.24
N GLY A 436 -11.06 2.58 -9.85
CA GLY A 436 -11.33 3.88 -9.22
C GLY A 436 -12.81 4.15 -8.91
N ASN A 437 -13.74 3.26 -9.31
CA ASN A 437 -15.13 3.39 -8.91
C ASN A 437 -15.31 3.06 -7.43
N SER A 438 -16.16 3.84 -6.74
CA SER A 438 -16.52 3.57 -5.35
C SER A 438 -17.25 2.23 -5.20
N ILE A 439 -17.09 1.60 -4.05
CA ILE A 439 -17.82 0.37 -3.68
C ILE A 439 -18.54 0.51 -2.34
N ALA A 440 -18.07 1.39 -1.47
CA ALA A 440 -18.64 1.59 -0.14
C ALA A 440 -20.10 2.10 -0.17
N ASP A 441 -20.51 2.76 -1.25
CA ASP A 441 -21.83 3.39 -1.41
C ASP A 441 -22.81 2.63 -2.32
N ARG A 442 -22.39 1.53 -2.97
CA ARG A 442 -23.14 1.00 -4.11
C ARG A 442 -24.02 -0.20 -3.81
N PHE A 443 -23.61 -1.04 -2.90
CA PHE A 443 -24.20 -2.36 -2.73
C PHE A 443 -24.66 -2.57 -1.30
N PRO A 444 -25.94 -2.29 -0.97
CA PRO A 444 -26.47 -2.60 0.34
C PRO A 444 -26.47 -4.12 0.52
N THR A 445 -25.85 -4.58 1.61
CA THR A 445 -25.86 -5.97 2.03
C THR A 445 -26.48 -6.06 3.41
N HIS A 446 -27.27 -7.11 3.64
CA HIS A 446 -27.93 -7.33 4.91
C HIS A 446 -27.50 -8.69 5.46
N ALA A 447 -26.85 -8.71 6.61
CA ALA A 447 -26.35 -9.92 7.24
C ALA A 447 -26.88 -10.08 8.67
N GLU A 448 -26.77 -11.27 9.23
CA GLU A 448 -27.15 -11.62 10.60
C GLU A 448 -28.58 -11.18 10.95
N GLN A 449 -29.56 -11.63 10.18
CA GLN A 449 -31.00 -11.29 10.35
C GLN A 449 -31.22 -9.76 10.44
N PHE A 450 -30.59 -8.98 9.55
CA PHE A 450 -30.63 -7.52 9.53
C PHE A 450 -29.97 -6.81 10.74
N ASN A 451 -29.29 -7.51 11.63
CA ASN A 451 -28.50 -6.85 12.66
C ASN A 451 -27.36 -6.02 12.03
N GLN A 452 -26.70 -6.55 10.98
CA GLN A 452 -25.74 -5.83 10.14
C GLN A 452 -26.45 -5.24 8.91
N ASN A 453 -27.38 -4.31 9.11
CA ASN A 453 -28.21 -3.71 8.05
C ASN A 453 -27.59 -2.47 7.40
N ILE A 454 -26.39 -2.06 7.83
CA ILE A 454 -25.50 -1.11 7.17
C ILE A 454 -24.07 -1.62 7.26
N ASN A 455 -23.30 -1.42 6.19
CA ASN A 455 -21.91 -1.85 6.11
C ASN A 455 -21.04 -0.81 5.41
N SER A 456 -19.73 -0.91 5.57
CA SER A 456 -18.77 0.02 5.00
C SER A 456 -18.12 -0.47 3.71
N GLN A 457 -18.17 -1.77 3.43
CA GLN A 457 -17.31 -2.43 2.43
C GLN A 457 -15.82 -2.08 2.57
N GLY A 458 -15.39 -1.67 3.78
CA GLY A 458 -14.03 -1.18 4.03
C GLY A 458 -12.96 -2.20 3.69
N TYR A 459 -13.20 -3.46 4.00
CA TYR A 459 -12.29 -4.55 3.64
C TYR A 459 -12.19 -4.76 2.13
N THR A 460 -13.33 -4.83 1.44
CA THR A 460 -13.35 -4.97 -0.03
C THR A 460 -12.70 -3.77 -0.71
N SER A 461 -12.97 -2.56 -0.22
CA SER A 461 -12.33 -1.35 -0.75
C SER A 461 -10.81 -1.38 -0.56
N ALA A 462 -10.32 -1.86 0.60
CA ALA A 462 -8.90 -1.98 0.88
C ALA A 462 -8.21 -3.07 0.03
N THR A 463 -8.83 -4.23 -0.17
CA THR A 463 -8.28 -5.29 -1.03
C THR A 463 -8.24 -4.87 -2.49
N LEU A 464 -9.25 -4.13 -2.98
CA LEU A 464 -9.21 -3.52 -4.31
C LEU A 464 -8.15 -2.42 -4.42
N ALA A 465 -7.90 -1.65 -3.36
CA ALA A 465 -6.80 -0.67 -3.34
C ALA A 465 -5.43 -1.37 -3.44
N ARG A 466 -5.24 -2.47 -2.71
CA ARG A 466 -4.04 -3.32 -2.85
C ARG A 466 -3.85 -3.75 -4.31
N ARG A 467 -4.91 -4.25 -4.94
CA ARG A 467 -4.86 -4.68 -6.34
C ARG A 467 -4.55 -3.52 -7.29
N SER A 468 -5.12 -2.34 -7.05
CA SER A 468 -4.82 -1.14 -7.85
C SER A 468 -3.35 -0.73 -7.73
N VAL A 469 -2.78 -0.76 -6.53
CA VAL A 469 -1.36 -0.48 -6.30
C VAL A 469 -0.47 -1.45 -7.09
N GLU A 470 -0.71 -2.76 -7.00
CA GLU A 470 0.06 -3.79 -7.72
C GLU A 470 0.01 -3.59 -9.24
N ILE A 471 -1.16 -3.27 -9.78
CA ILE A 471 -1.33 -3.00 -11.21
C ILE A 471 -0.63 -1.69 -11.61
N PHE A 472 -0.74 -0.65 -10.77
CA PHE A 472 -0.12 0.65 -11.03
C PHE A 472 1.41 0.59 -10.98
N GLN A 473 2.00 -0.28 -10.16
CA GLN A 473 3.46 -0.55 -10.18
C GLN A 473 3.94 -0.99 -11.57
N ASN A 474 3.20 -1.88 -12.24
CA ASN A 474 3.53 -2.29 -13.61
C ASN A 474 3.38 -1.13 -14.60
N TYR A 475 2.36 -0.28 -14.43
CA TYR A 475 2.16 0.88 -15.29
C TYR A 475 3.27 1.92 -15.14
N VAL A 476 3.69 2.20 -13.92
CA VAL A 476 4.81 3.09 -13.61
C VAL A 476 6.13 2.53 -14.19
N ALA A 477 6.33 1.21 -14.15
CA ALA A 477 7.49 0.57 -14.78
C ALA A 477 7.51 0.83 -16.31
N ILE A 478 6.37 0.71 -16.98
CA ILE A 478 6.22 1.05 -18.40
C ILE A 478 6.57 2.53 -18.65
N ALA A 479 6.03 3.43 -17.84
CA ALA A 479 6.28 4.88 -17.98
C ALA A 479 7.77 5.24 -17.79
N LEU A 480 8.44 4.62 -16.80
CA LEU A 480 9.89 4.76 -16.59
C LEU A 480 10.70 4.33 -17.82
N MET A 481 10.31 3.22 -18.45
CA MET A 481 10.99 2.73 -19.66
C MET A 481 10.84 3.71 -20.83
N PHE A 482 9.66 4.33 -20.98
CA PHE A 482 9.46 5.40 -21.97
C PHE A 482 10.32 6.63 -21.68
N GLY A 483 10.31 7.12 -20.44
CA GLY A 483 11.10 8.28 -20.04
C GLY A 483 12.60 8.08 -20.25
N VAL A 484 13.13 6.91 -19.84
CA VAL A 484 14.56 6.57 -20.04
C VAL A 484 14.94 6.49 -21.52
N GLN A 485 14.15 5.84 -22.35
CA GLN A 485 14.39 5.78 -23.80
C GLN A 485 14.33 7.16 -24.45
N ALA A 486 13.37 7.96 -24.05
CA ALA A 486 13.14 9.29 -24.62
C ALA A 486 14.29 10.27 -24.32
N VAL A 487 14.84 10.25 -23.10
CA VAL A 487 15.98 11.13 -22.76
C VAL A 487 17.27 10.71 -23.45
N ASP A 488 17.51 9.40 -23.67
CA ASP A 488 18.63 8.94 -24.49
C ASP A 488 18.53 9.48 -25.92
N LEU A 489 17.37 9.32 -26.55
CA LEU A 489 17.12 9.81 -27.91
C LEU A 489 17.20 11.34 -28.01
N ARG A 490 16.69 12.06 -27.00
CA ARG A 490 16.80 13.51 -26.93
C ARG A 490 18.25 13.96 -26.80
N THR A 491 19.03 13.28 -25.97
CA THR A 491 20.45 13.53 -25.77
C THR A 491 21.21 13.37 -27.08
N TYR A 492 20.96 12.26 -27.80
CA TYR A 492 21.57 12.04 -29.12
C TYR A 492 21.25 13.17 -30.11
N LYS A 493 19.98 13.60 -30.16
CA LYS A 493 19.57 14.70 -31.04
C LYS A 493 20.29 16.02 -30.73
N LYS A 494 20.65 16.22 -29.45
CA LYS A 494 21.34 17.46 -29.00
C LYS A 494 22.87 17.38 -29.13
N THR A 495 23.47 16.21 -28.82
CA THR A 495 24.91 16.08 -28.60
C THR A 495 25.62 15.11 -29.54
N GLY A 496 24.88 14.26 -30.26
CA GLY A 496 25.42 13.20 -31.11
C GLY A 496 25.78 11.90 -30.37
N HIS A 497 25.50 11.79 -29.06
CA HIS A 497 25.66 10.56 -28.28
C HIS A 497 24.43 10.29 -27.39
N TYR A 498 24.24 9.01 -26.97
CA TYR A 498 23.03 8.60 -26.24
C TYR A 498 23.13 8.65 -24.71
N ASP A 499 24.33 8.82 -24.13
CA ASP A 499 24.47 8.85 -22.68
C ASP A 499 23.86 10.14 -22.09
N ALA A 500 22.69 10.01 -21.47
CA ALA A 500 21.92 11.14 -20.97
C ALA A 500 22.44 11.72 -19.65
N ARG A 501 23.32 11.05 -18.92
CA ARG A 501 23.69 11.42 -17.55
C ARG A 501 24.17 12.86 -17.40
N ALA A 502 25.02 13.34 -18.30
CA ALA A 502 25.53 14.71 -18.26
C ALA A 502 24.51 15.77 -18.72
N GLN A 503 23.39 15.36 -19.30
CA GLN A 503 22.35 16.27 -19.81
C GLN A 503 21.17 16.38 -18.84
N LEU A 504 20.98 15.38 -17.99
CA LEU A 504 19.91 15.36 -16.99
C LEU A 504 20.25 16.23 -15.78
N SER A 505 19.24 16.63 -15.01
CA SER A 505 19.45 17.17 -13.66
C SER A 505 20.04 16.10 -12.75
N PRO A 506 20.74 16.46 -11.66
CA PRO A 506 21.26 15.48 -10.70
C PRO A 506 20.18 14.57 -10.11
N ALA A 507 18.97 15.09 -9.89
CA ALA A 507 17.85 14.33 -9.34
C ALA A 507 17.31 13.29 -10.34
N THR A 508 17.07 13.70 -11.58
CA THR A 508 16.57 12.79 -12.62
C THR A 508 17.66 11.84 -13.14
N GLU A 509 18.94 12.23 -13.05
CA GLU A 509 20.06 11.34 -13.35
C GLU A 509 20.10 10.14 -12.38
N ARG A 510 19.89 10.37 -11.08
CA ARG A 510 19.78 9.28 -10.09
C ARG A 510 18.68 8.29 -10.46
N LEU A 511 17.48 8.79 -10.80
CA LEU A 511 16.36 7.94 -11.21
C LEU A 511 16.65 7.18 -12.52
N TYR A 512 17.18 7.87 -13.52
CA TYR A 512 17.60 7.28 -14.79
C TYR A 512 18.63 6.15 -14.58
N SER A 513 19.67 6.41 -13.79
CA SER A 513 20.72 5.43 -13.49
C SER A 513 20.21 4.26 -12.67
N ALA A 514 19.28 4.49 -11.73
CA ALA A 514 18.61 3.43 -10.96
C ALA A 514 17.82 2.48 -11.87
N VAL A 515 17.02 3.02 -12.79
CA VAL A 515 16.26 2.19 -13.76
C VAL A 515 17.22 1.39 -14.64
N ARG A 516 18.25 2.02 -15.20
CA ARG A 516 19.26 1.35 -16.04
C ARG A 516 20.00 0.24 -15.29
N HIS A 517 20.28 0.45 -14.00
CA HIS A 517 20.88 -0.56 -13.12
C HIS A 517 19.96 -1.78 -12.93
N VAL A 518 18.69 -1.55 -12.57
CA VAL A 518 17.70 -2.60 -12.29
C VAL A 518 17.47 -3.49 -13.51
N VAL A 519 17.40 -2.91 -14.70
CA VAL A 519 17.22 -3.68 -15.94
C VAL A 519 18.53 -4.28 -16.49
N GLY A 520 19.67 -3.97 -15.89
CA GLY A 520 20.99 -4.48 -16.32
C GLY A 520 21.51 -3.87 -17.63
N LYS A 521 21.04 -2.68 -18.01
CA LYS A 521 21.43 -1.97 -19.24
C LYS A 521 22.21 -0.69 -18.90
N LYS A 522 23.54 -0.75 -18.88
CA LYS A 522 24.39 0.43 -18.60
C LYS A 522 24.16 1.54 -19.64
N PRO A 523 24.17 2.83 -19.23
CA PRO A 523 24.23 3.96 -20.17
C PRO A 523 25.38 3.83 -21.16
N SER A 524 25.19 4.23 -22.39
CA SER A 524 26.18 4.12 -23.49
C SER A 524 26.12 5.35 -24.37
N SER A 525 27.29 5.80 -24.89
CA SER A 525 27.36 6.85 -25.91
C SER A 525 26.82 6.40 -27.28
N ASP A 526 26.90 5.10 -27.56
CA ASP A 526 26.71 4.56 -28.92
C ASP A 526 25.27 4.07 -29.16
N ARG A 527 24.52 3.75 -28.09
CA ARG A 527 23.17 3.18 -28.18
C ARG A 527 22.29 3.67 -27.05
N PRO A 528 20.97 3.94 -27.35
CA PRO A 528 19.99 4.24 -26.32
C PRO A 528 19.64 2.98 -25.49
N TYR A 529 18.74 3.11 -24.55
CA TYR A 529 18.23 2.05 -23.70
C TYR A 529 17.74 0.83 -24.50
N ILE A 530 16.93 1.03 -25.51
CA ILE A 530 16.46 0.03 -26.46
C ILE A 530 17.00 0.38 -27.85
N TRP A 531 17.85 -0.48 -28.42
CA TRP A 531 18.43 -0.27 -29.74
C TRP A 531 17.66 -1.01 -30.83
N ASN A 532 17.65 -2.33 -30.79
CA ASN A 532 16.88 -3.19 -31.68
C ASN A 532 15.85 -3.99 -30.91
N ASP A 533 14.67 -4.21 -31.51
CA ASP A 533 13.55 -4.90 -30.86
C ASP A 533 13.87 -6.34 -30.47
N ASN A 534 14.75 -7.03 -31.24
CA ASN A 534 15.10 -8.42 -31.05
C ASN A 534 16.28 -8.67 -30.10
N GLU A 535 16.72 -7.68 -29.34
CA GLU A 535 17.84 -7.81 -28.39
C GLU A 535 17.39 -8.13 -26.96
N GLN A 536 16.10 -7.96 -26.63
CA GLN A 536 15.56 -8.19 -25.29
C GLN A 536 14.04 -8.38 -25.27
N GLY A 537 13.52 -9.08 -24.24
CA GLY A 537 12.11 -9.06 -23.85
C GLY A 537 11.82 -7.91 -22.88
N LEU A 538 10.85 -7.06 -23.17
CA LEU A 538 10.51 -5.91 -22.31
C LEU A 538 9.65 -6.30 -21.10
N ASP A 539 9.01 -7.45 -21.11
CA ASP A 539 8.29 -8.06 -19.99
C ASP A 539 9.20 -8.32 -18.78
N GLU A 540 10.43 -8.80 -19.03
CA GLU A 540 11.43 -8.96 -17.97
C GLU A 540 11.83 -7.62 -17.33
N HIS A 541 11.92 -6.55 -18.12
CA HIS A 541 12.24 -5.22 -17.61
C HIS A 541 11.10 -4.68 -16.75
N ILE A 542 9.84 -4.85 -17.16
CA ILE A 542 8.66 -4.49 -16.36
C ILE A 542 8.72 -5.24 -15.02
N ALA A 543 8.93 -6.55 -15.07
CA ALA A 543 8.97 -7.38 -13.87
C ALA A 543 10.07 -6.96 -12.88
N ARG A 544 11.29 -6.67 -13.38
CA ARG A 544 12.43 -6.25 -12.56
C ARG A 544 12.18 -4.88 -11.91
N ILE A 545 11.68 -3.89 -12.67
CA ILE A 545 11.36 -2.57 -12.17
C ILE A 545 10.25 -2.65 -11.12
N SER A 546 9.16 -3.39 -11.40
CA SER A 546 8.05 -3.58 -10.46
C SER A 546 8.51 -4.26 -9.18
N ALA A 547 9.39 -5.27 -9.27
CA ALA A 547 9.95 -5.96 -8.11
C ALA A 547 10.85 -5.05 -7.27
N ASP A 548 11.69 -4.22 -7.91
CA ASP A 548 12.52 -3.22 -7.21
C ASP A 548 11.67 -2.20 -6.44
N ILE A 549 10.62 -1.68 -7.09
CA ILE A 549 9.68 -0.74 -6.45
C ILE A 549 8.99 -1.40 -5.25
N ALA A 550 8.47 -2.62 -5.41
CA ALA A 550 7.80 -3.35 -4.33
C ALA A 550 8.73 -3.64 -3.15
N ALA A 551 10.00 -3.88 -3.42
CA ALA A 551 11.03 -4.14 -2.40
C ALA A 551 11.60 -2.86 -1.75
N GLY A 552 11.21 -1.65 -2.18
CA GLY A 552 11.84 -0.41 -1.72
C GLY A 552 13.29 -0.24 -2.18
N GLY A 553 13.59 -0.74 -3.39
CA GLY A 553 14.93 -0.80 -3.94
C GLY A 553 15.49 0.53 -4.44
N VAL A 554 16.47 0.48 -5.35
CA VAL A 554 17.24 1.67 -5.75
C VAL A 554 16.39 2.71 -6.50
N ILE A 555 15.32 2.31 -7.17
CA ILE A 555 14.38 3.23 -7.82
C ILE A 555 13.63 4.06 -6.77
N VAL A 556 13.15 3.43 -5.70
CA VAL A 556 12.48 4.11 -4.59
C VAL A 556 13.45 5.04 -3.86
N GLN A 557 14.68 4.62 -3.64
CA GLN A 557 15.73 5.44 -3.03
C GLN A 557 16.04 6.69 -3.88
N ALA A 558 16.03 6.57 -5.21
CA ALA A 558 16.30 7.68 -6.10
C ALA A 558 15.24 8.82 -6.05
N VAL A 559 14.03 8.53 -5.55
CA VAL A 559 12.92 9.51 -5.40
C VAL A 559 12.59 9.80 -3.93
N GLN A 560 13.41 9.34 -2.98
CA GLN A 560 13.11 9.47 -1.55
C GLN A 560 12.95 10.92 -1.10
N ASP A 561 13.72 11.84 -1.70
CA ASP A 561 13.75 13.26 -1.34
C ASP A 561 12.48 14.02 -1.79
N ILE A 562 11.69 13.43 -2.69
CA ILE A 562 10.48 14.03 -3.27
C ILE A 562 9.20 13.26 -2.91
N LEU A 563 9.21 12.48 -1.83
CA LEU A 563 7.99 11.81 -1.37
C LEU A 563 6.94 12.85 -0.94
N PRO A 564 5.67 12.70 -1.37
CA PRO A 564 4.59 13.52 -0.84
C PRO A 564 4.51 13.44 0.69
N PRO A 565 4.15 14.53 1.38
CA PRO A 565 4.05 14.52 2.84
C PRO A 565 2.96 13.53 3.31
N LEU A 566 3.22 12.87 4.43
CA LEU A 566 2.21 12.08 5.18
C LEU A 566 2.01 12.65 6.60
N HIS A 567 2.35 13.87 6.88
CA HIS A 567 2.47 14.64 8.14
C HIS A 567 3.86 14.83 8.63
#